data_64fc81ff41107e459f677a006307fe31
#
_entry.id   64fc81ff41107e459f677a006307fe31
#
_cell.length_a   1.000
_cell.length_b   1.000
_cell.length_c   1.000
_cell.angle_alpha   90.00
_cell.angle_beta   90.00
_cell.angle_gamma   90.00
#
_symmetry.space_group_name_H-M   'P 1'
#
loop_
_entity.id
_entity.type
_entity.pdbx_description
1 polymer ?
#
loop_
_entity_poly.entity_id
_entity_poly.type
_entity_poly.pdbx_seq_one_letter_code
_entity_poly.pdbx_strand_id
1 'polypeptide(L)'
;MIDCRDYYLHRLPDDPSVKAYQTFLKDSAQLFGAASTEAHKFSVDMFNFEKRLAEITPDFEYLADPLKTFNRMTMKDLHTMSMNIPWLEIAKAAYSEAPLSEDTEVVVISPQYVADIAVILSTTDRGSLNNYLMWQLARAYMPYLSKPFRESVEQYRKALTGAPKPAERWEFCAMTTERFFAHLTSAMVADTRSRSEDNGRQKVAEKLFDYLKHNIARSISVSSAYDYPARRAAISKLKNMTVQVGTPDFLRDRKYLKFMYAALLVQKTDFFQNILYGVMFLRKRQELALVSPSEENRWMEALNPVAGPAPTGSEPASSVTYVTSANKIVVPELFLQTPMFHAGFPNSVNLGGLGVYMAKAMLEGVLGRGLLYEPDGRLRPHNGSLFGSDPASAFQDPRPILEADAECLVDKYSAAGLDTVDQLLKCRMDSAMIVAALWQAYVTLEDILELERGILLPAMETMDPQALFFLAFGQTLCSLSTDSASDIQRTANNRLSNRPLLMGTLSQVYKFQHFYHCPYDEEQNCGRLV
;
A
#
# COMPACT_ATOMS: atom_id res chain seq x y z
N MET A 1 13.65 -11.79 6.96
CA MET A 1 14.25 -10.67 6.24
C MET A 1 13.89 -9.42 6.99
N ILE A 2 14.83 -8.57 7.28
CA ILE A 2 14.51 -7.18 7.48
C ILE A 2 13.90 -6.78 6.14
N ASP A 3 12.59 -6.51 6.09
CA ASP A 3 11.85 -6.43 4.82
C ASP A 3 12.18 -5.16 4.00
N CYS A 4 13.35 -4.57 4.23
CA CYS A 4 13.79 -3.38 3.54
C CYS A 4 15.27 -3.50 3.13
N ARG A 5 15.54 -3.25 1.85
CA ARG A 5 16.86 -3.17 1.24
C ARG A 5 17.83 -2.29 2.06
N ASP A 6 17.33 -1.15 2.53
CA ASP A 6 18.12 -0.14 3.21
C ASP A 6 18.72 -0.61 4.55
N TYR A 7 18.09 -1.57 5.24
CA TYR A 7 18.65 -2.17 6.44
C TYR A 7 19.94 -2.98 6.17
N TYR A 8 20.05 -3.59 5.00
CA TYR A 8 21.25 -4.33 4.61
C TYR A 8 22.37 -3.42 4.12
N LEU A 9 22.01 -2.31 3.46
CA LEU A 9 22.97 -1.45 2.77
C LEU A 9 23.45 -0.27 3.63
N HIS A 10 22.56 0.31 4.43
CA HIS A 10 22.84 1.56 5.14
C HIS A 10 22.99 1.42 6.65
N ARG A 11 22.66 0.26 7.23
CA ARG A 11 22.86 0.02 8.66
C ARG A 11 24.24 -0.58 8.93
N LEU A 12 24.85 -0.13 10.03
CA LEU A 12 26.12 -0.68 10.50
C LEU A 12 25.91 -2.10 11.07
N PRO A 13 26.97 -2.95 11.06
CA PRO A 13 26.88 -4.28 11.66
C PRO A 13 26.51 -4.28 13.15
N ASP A 14 26.80 -3.18 13.84
CA ASP A 14 26.50 -3.00 15.26
C ASP A 14 25.08 -2.46 15.55
N ASP A 15 24.31 -2.12 14.52
CA ASP A 15 22.94 -1.65 14.67
C ASP A 15 22.09 -2.68 15.42
N PRO A 16 21.28 -2.26 16.41
CA PRO A 16 20.43 -3.16 17.19
C PRO A 16 19.49 -4.01 16.34
N SER A 17 18.98 -3.47 15.23
CA SER A 17 18.08 -4.20 14.33
C SER A 17 18.80 -5.31 13.56
N VAL A 18 20.03 -5.06 13.12
CA VAL A 18 20.88 -6.05 12.45
C VAL A 18 21.25 -7.18 13.40
N LYS A 19 21.68 -6.84 14.62
CA LYS A 19 21.98 -7.83 15.68
C LYS A 19 20.76 -8.65 16.06
N ALA A 20 19.60 -8.02 16.17
CA ALA A 20 18.34 -8.71 16.47
C ALA A 20 17.99 -9.72 15.37
N TYR A 21 18.19 -9.35 14.10
CA TYR A 21 17.95 -10.26 13.00
C TYR A 21 18.92 -11.45 12.97
N GLN A 22 20.21 -11.20 13.15
CA GLN A 22 21.21 -12.27 13.23
C GLN A 22 20.94 -13.21 14.42
N THR A 23 20.50 -12.67 15.55
CA THR A 23 20.08 -13.47 16.71
C THR A 23 18.87 -14.32 16.36
N PHE A 24 17.86 -13.74 15.70
CA PHE A 24 16.68 -14.46 15.25
C PHE A 24 17.02 -15.61 14.29
N LEU A 25 17.92 -15.40 13.33
CA LEU A 25 18.42 -16.43 12.42
C LEU A 25 19.08 -17.59 13.20
N LYS A 26 19.96 -17.27 14.13
CA LYS A 26 20.67 -18.24 14.97
C LYS A 26 19.72 -19.04 15.84
N ASP A 27 18.85 -18.37 16.58
CA ASP A 27 17.89 -19.01 17.50
C ASP A 27 16.90 -19.89 16.72
N SER A 28 16.47 -19.44 15.57
CA SER A 28 15.60 -20.24 14.69
C SER A 28 16.29 -21.53 14.23
N ALA A 29 17.54 -21.45 13.78
CA ALA A 29 18.30 -22.64 13.38
C ALA A 29 18.46 -23.63 14.55
N GLN A 30 18.71 -23.15 15.77
CA GLN A 30 18.79 -24.00 16.96
C GLN A 30 17.44 -24.65 17.30
N LEU A 31 16.33 -23.93 17.13
CA LEU A 31 14.97 -24.50 17.32
C LEU A 31 14.66 -25.61 16.32
N PHE A 32 15.24 -25.55 15.13
CA PHE A 32 15.18 -26.62 14.13
C PHE A 32 16.24 -27.72 14.34
N GLY A 33 17.02 -27.66 15.41
CA GLY A 33 17.95 -28.72 15.83
C GLY A 33 19.40 -28.52 15.45
N ALA A 34 19.82 -27.38 14.93
CA ALA A 34 21.22 -27.10 14.62
C ALA A 34 22.05 -26.93 15.90
N ALA A 35 23.31 -27.41 15.87
CA ALA A 35 24.27 -27.15 16.93
C ALA A 35 24.62 -25.64 16.97
N SER A 36 25.02 -25.14 18.15
CA SER A 36 25.26 -23.70 18.35
C SER A 36 26.27 -23.09 17.36
N THR A 37 27.32 -23.84 17.02
CA THR A 37 28.35 -23.42 16.05
C THR A 37 27.80 -23.35 14.63
N GLU A 38 26.98 -24.33 14.24
CA GLU A 38 26.32 -24.39 12.93
C GLU A 38 25.27 -23.30 12.79
N ALA A 39 24.48 -23.08 13.84
CA ALA A 39 23.47 -22.01 13.88
C ALA A 39 24.11 -20.62 13.77
N HIS A 40 25.27 -20.40 14.40
CA HIS A 40 26.01 -19.15 14.25
C HIS A 40 26.52 -18.97 12.82
N LYS A 41 27.13 -20.00 12.23
CA LYS A 41 27.57 -19.97 10.84
C LYS A 41 26.40 -19.68 9.90
N PHE A 42 25.29 -20.39 10.09
CA PHE A 42 24.05 -20.17 9.32
C PHE A 42 23.59 -18.71 9.39
N SER A 43 23.60 -18.09 10.59
CA SER A 43 23.14 -16.70 10.74
C SER A 43 24.00 -15.71 9.96
N VAL A 44 25.33 -15.92 9.93
CA VAL A 44 26.26 -15.08 9.18
C VAL A 44 26.11 -15.30 7.66
N ASP A 45 26.06 -16.56 7.22
CA ASP A 45 25.95 -16.92 5.81
C ASP A 45 24.64 -16.41 5.21
N MET A 46 23.53 -16.56 5.92
CA MET A 46 22.21 -16.08 5.45
C MET A 46 22.15 -14.56 5.39
N PHE A 47 22.63 -13.86 6.42
CA PHE A 47 22.66 -12.40 6.40
C PHE A 47 23.49 -11.87 5.22
N ASN A 48 24.67 -12.44 4.99
CA ASN A 48 25.54 -12.05 3.88
C ASN A 48 24.91 -12.35 2.51
N PHE A 49 24.22 -13.48 2.38
CA PHE A 49 23.51 -13.82 1.15
C PHE A 49 22.35 -12.85 0.88
N GLU A 50 21.53 -12.55 1.89
CA GLU A 50 20.44 -11.57 1.79
C GLU A 50 20.97 -10.16 1.49
N LYS A 51 22.13 -9.78 2.02
CA LYS A 51 22.81 -8.52 1.68
C LYS A 51 23.17 -8.45 0.20
N ARG A 52 23.72 -9.51 -0.38
CA ARG A 52 24.00 -9.59 -1.83
C ARG A 52 22.70 -9.45 -2.66
N LEU A 53 21.59 -10.02 -2.21
CA LEU A 53 20.31 -9.82 -2.87
C LEU A 53 19.82 -8.38 -2.76
N ALA A 54 20.01 -7.73 -1.60
CA ALA A 54 19.67 -6.34 -1.39
C ALA A 54 20.49 -5.40 -2.30
N GLU A 55 21.75 -5.71 -2.57
CA GLU A 55 22.63 -4.91 -3.45
C GLU A 55 22.10 -4.84 -4.89
N ILE A 56 21.52 -5.92 -5.41
CA ILE A 56 20.94 -5.98 -6.77
C ILE A 56 19.46 -5.59 -6.82
N THR A 57 18.79 -5.49 -5.67
CA THR A 57 17.36 -5.14 -5.63
C THR A 57 17.19 -3.68 -6.04
N PRO A 58 16.33 -3.36 -7.01
CA PRO A 58 16.03 -1.98 -7.38
C PRO A 58 15.51 -1.16 -6.19
N ASP A 59 15.77 0.14 -6.23
CA ASP A 59 15.27 1.07 -5.23
C ASP A 59 13.76 1.32 -5.37
N PHE A 60 13.19 2.00 -4.39
CA PHE A 60 11.77 2.31 -4.37
C PHE A 60 11.34 3.19 -5.55
N GLU A 61 12.17 4.13 -5.99
CA GLU A 61 11.85 5.02 -7.10
C GLU A 61 11.73 4.26 -8.42
N TYR A 62 12.64 3.31 -8.64
CA TYR A 62 12.55 2.41 -9.80
C TYR A 62 11.28 1.56 -9.74
N LEU A 63 11.03 0.90 -8.60
CA LEU A 63 9.88 -0.01 -8.43
C LEU A 63 8.54 0.71 -8.52
N ALA A 64 8.50 1.98 -8.16
CA ALA A 64 7.31 2.78 -8.23
C ALA A 64 7.06 3.42 -9.61
N ASP A 65 8.00 3.31 -10.57
CA ASP A 65 7.88 3.87 -11.92
C ASP A 65 7.32 2.82 -12.90
N PRO A 66 6.04 2.94 -13.35
CA PRO A 66 5.45 1.97 -14.26
C PRO A 66 6.15 1.92 -15.63
N LEU A 67 6.82 2.99 -16.06
CA LEU A 67 7.57 2.98 -17.32
C LEU A 67 8.87 2.18 -17.23
N LYS A 68 9.43 2.03 -16.04
CA LYS A 68 10.61 1.20 -15.78
C LYS A 68 10.24 -0.25 -15.48
N THR A 69 9.08 -0.48 -14.85
CA THR A 69 8.68 -1.79 -14.33
C THR A 69 7.79 -2.60 -15.28
N PHE A 70 7.24 -2.00 -16.33
CA PHE A 70 6.42 -2.68 -17.31
C PHE A 70 7.24 -3.17 -18.51
N ASN A 71 8.06 -4.20 -18.30
CA ASN A 71 8.88 -4.80 -19.36
C ASN A 71 8.20 -6.09 -19.86
N ARG A 72 7.44 -5.96 -20.94
CA ARG A 72 6.71 -7.08 -21.56
C ARG A 72 7.65 -7.90 -22.43
N MET A 73 7.68 -9.21 -22.21
CA MET A 73 8.49 -10.14 -22.96
C MET A 73 7.88 -11.55 -22.92
N THR A 74 8.39 -12.48 -23.72
CA THR A 74 7.97 -13.88 -23.66
C THR A 74 8.75 -14.65 -22.57
N MET A 75 8.21 -15.80 -22.13
CA MET A 75 8.96 -16.71 -21.25
C MET A 75 10.27 -17.18 -21.89
N LYS A 76 10.32 -17.30 -23.22
CA LYS A 76 11.53 -17.60 -23.97
C LYS A 76 12.58 -16.49 -23.87
N ASP A 77 12.16 -15.22 -24.00
CA ASP A 77 13.05 -14.07 -23.85
C ASP A 77 13.60 -14.02 -22.43
N LEU A 78 12.75 -14.22 -21.43
CA LEU A 78 13.13 -14.29 -20.03
C LEU A 78 14.15 -15.39 -19.74
N HIS A 79 13.97 -16.57 -20.34
CA HIS A 79 14.93 -17.68 -20.25
C HIS A 79 16.27 -17.32 -20.92
N THR A 80 16.23 -16.62 -22.04
CA THR A 80 17.45 -16.18 -22.75
C THR A 80 18.30 -15.21 -21.90
N MET A 81 17.66 -14.39 -21.09
CA MET A 81 18.33 -13.45 -20.17
C MET A 81 19.01 -14.16 -18.99
N SER A 82 18.53 -15.34 -18.60
CA SER A 82 18.94 -16.06 -17.39
C SER A 82 18.83 -17.57 -17.58
N MET A 83 19.67 -18.13 -18.46
CA MET A 83 19.60 -19.54 -18.91
C MET A 83 19.74 -20.57 -17.78
N ASN A 84 20.34 -20.18 -16.64
CA ASN A 84 20.50 -21.05 -15.48
C ASN A 84 19.26 -21.13 -14.58
N ILE A 85 18.18 -20.38 -14.91
CA ILE A 85 16.93 -20.39 -14.16
C ILE A 85 15.82 -20.98 -15.04
N PRO A 86 15.22 -22.13 -14.66
CA PRO A 86 14.17 -22.78 -15.45
C PRO A 86 12.80 -22.11 -15.21
N TRP A 87 12.63 -20.87 -15.68
CA TRP A 87 11.45 -20.03 -15.41
C TRP A 87 10.13 -20.71 -15.77
N LEU A 88 10.06 -21.35 -16.92
CA LEU A 88 8.83 -22.01 -17.36
C LEU A 88 8.45 -23.20 -16.45
N GLU A 89 9.44 -23.96 -15.99
CA GLU A 89 9.21 -25.07 -15.05
C GLU A 89 8.75 -24.56 -13.69
N ILE A 90 9.39 -23.48 -13.20
CA ILE A 90 9.00 -22.81 -11.95
C ILE A 90 7.56 -22.27 -12.07
N ALA A 91 7.24 -21.61 -13.17
CA ALA A 91 5.91 -21.07 -13.41
C ALA A 91 4.85 -22.18 -13.51
N LYS A 92 5.12 -23.28 -14.21
CA LYS A 92 4.23 -24.46 -14.29
C LYS A 92 4.04 -25.14 -12.94
N ALA A 93 5.09 -25.24 -12.13
CA ALA A 93 4.99 -25.77 -10.77
C ALA A 93 4.17 -24.82 -9.85
N ALA A 94 4.26 -23.52 -10.13
CA ALA A 94 3.51 -22.51 -9.40
C ALA A 94 2.04 -22.43 -9.81
N TYR A 95 1.72 -22.60 -11.07
CA TYR A 95 0.41 -22.42 -11.69
C TYR A 95 0.10 -23.64 -12.58
N SER A 96 -0.22 -24.75 -11.92
CA SER A 96 -0.31 -26.09 -12.56
C SER A 96 -1.43 -26.21 -13.61
N GLU A 97 -2.49 -25.42 -13.49
CA GLU A 97 -3.65 -25.43 -14.39
C GLU A 97 -3.60 -24.31 -15.43
N ALA A 98 -2.66 -23.38 -15.33
CA ALA A 98 -2.51 -22.32 -16.31
C ALA A 98 -1.82 -22.88 -17.58
N PRO A 99 -2.33 -22.56 -18.79
CA PRO A 99 -1.75 -23.04 -20.06
C PRO A 99 -0.47 -22.26 -20.42
N LEU A 100 0.59 -22.46 -19.65
CA LEU A 100 1.87 -21.75 -19.82
C LEU A 100 2.75 -22.44 -20.87
N SER A 101 3.34 -21.61 -21.75
CA SER A 101 4.27 -22.02 -22.81
C SER A 101 5.46 -21.05 -22.90
N GLU A 102 6.43 -21.36 -23.75
CA GLU A 102 7.55 -20.45 -24.04
C GLU A 102 7.08 -19.11 -24.66
N ASP A 103 5.97 -19.13 -25.38
CA ASP A 103 5.39 -17.94 -26.01
C ASP A 103 4.47 -17.15 -25.07
N THR A 104 4.26 -17.63 -23.83
CA THR A 104 3.45 -16.91 -22.84
C THR A 104 4.10 -15.57 -22.51
N GLU A 105 3.33 -14.49 -22.67
CA GLU A 105 3.79 -13.15 -22.33
C GLU A 105 3.80 -12.91 -20.83
N VAL A 106 4.87 -12.33 -20.35
CA VAL A 106 5.07 -11.94 -18.95
C VAL A 106 5.53 -10.50 -18.84
N VAL A 107 5.27 -9.88 -17.71
CA VAL A 107 5.81 -8.57 -17.38
C VAL A 107 6.92 -8.75 -16.34
N VAL A 108 8.13 -8.34 -16.72
CA VAL A 108 9.31 -8.41 -15.87
C VAL A 108 9.53 -7.03 -15.24
N ILE A 109 9.46 -6.95 -13.92
CA ILE A 109 9.59 -5.69 -13.18
C ILE A 109 10.97 -5.08 -13.38
N SER A 110 12.04 -5.90 -13.30
CA SER A 110 13.41 -5.45 -13.53
C SER A 110 14.20 -6.50 -14.31
N PRO A 111 14.40 -6.30 -15.61
CA PRO A 111 15.27 -7.18 -16.41
C PRO A 111 16.70 -7.25 -15.86
N GLN A 112 17.24 -6.13 -15.37
CA GLN A 112 18.56 -6.11 -14.76
C GLN A 112 18.64 -7.00 -13.51
N TYR A 113 17.63 -6.94 -12.63
CA TYR A 113 17.58 -7.83 -11.47
C TYR A 113 17.58 -9.32 -11.87
N VAL A 114 16.86 -9.66 -12.95
CA VAL A 114 16.82 -11.05 -13.47
C VAL A 114 18.20 -11.49 -13.93
N ALA A 115 18.94 -10.65 -14.63
CA ALA A 115 20.31 -10.96 -15.05
C ALA A 115 21.26 -11.09 -13.85
N ASP A 116 21.18 -10.16 -12.89
CA ASP A 116 22.07 -10.14 -11.72
C ASP A 116 21.78 -11.31 -10.76
N ILE A 117 20.51 -11.70 -10.55
CA ILE A 117 20.17 -12.87 -9.73
C ILE A 117 20.70 -14.16 -10.37
N ALA A 118 20.69 -14.27 -11.69
CA ALA A 118 21.28 -15.41 -12.38
C ALA A 118 22.78 -15.56 -12.10
N VAL A 119 23.52 -14.43 -12.02
CA VAL A 119 24.93 -14.41 -11.63
C VAL A 119 25.10 -14.84 -10.17
N ILE A 120 24.29 -14.28 -9.25
CA ILE A 120 24.36 -14.65 -7.82
C ILE A 120 24.11 -16.17 -7.64
N LEU A 121 23.09 -16.70 -8.30
CA LEU A 121 22.78 -18.13 -8.21
C LEU A 121 23.90 -19.02 -8.77
N SER A 122 24.55 -18.60 -9.85
CA SER A 122 25.67 -19.37 -10.43
C SER A 122 26.95 -19.32 -9.60
N THR A 123 27.14 -18.26 -8.80
CA THR A 123 28.35 -18.02 -7.97
C THR A 123 28.17 -18.44 -6.51
N THR A 124 27.00 -18.90 -6.12
CA THR A 124 26.71 -19.34 -4.74
C THR A 124 26.67 -20.87 -4.68
N ASP A 125 27.27 -21.44 -3.64
CA ASP A 125 27.24 -22.88 -3.44
C ASP A 125 25.81 -23.41 -3.21
N ARG A 126 25.56 -24.65 -3.63
CA ARG A 126 24.24 -25.27 -3.55
C ARG A 126 23.73 -25.44 -2.12
N GLY A 127 24.62 -25.61 -1.15
CA GLY A 127 24.26 -25.74 0.27
C GLY A 127 23.68 -24.44 0.81
N SER A 128 24.35 -23.32 0.53
CA SER A 128 23.86 -21.99 0.91
C SER A 128 22.54 -21.63 0.23
N LEU A 129 22.36 -21.96 -1.06
CA LEU A 129 21.09 -21.75 -1.76
C LEU A 129 19.97 -22.58 -1.15
N ASN A 130 20.22 -23.86 -0.86
CA ASN A 130 19.25 -24.73 -0.21
C ASN A 130 18.87 -24.20 1.18
N ASN A 131 19.86 -23.78 1.98
CA ASN A 131 19.62 -23.21 3.29
C ASN A 131 18.78 -21.93 3.21
N TYR A 132 19.02 -21.08 2.22
CA TYR A 132 18.22 -19.88 2.00
C TYR A 132 16.77 -20.22 1.66
N LEU A 133 16.52 -21.13 0.74
CA LEU A 133 15.15 -21.55 0.37
C LEU A 133 14.42 -22.18 1.55
N MET A 134 15.10 -23.04 2.30
CA MET A 134 14.55 -23.66 3.51
C MET A 134 14.28 -22.63 4.60
N TRP A 135 15.15 -21.63 4.75
CA TRP A 135 14.94 -20.52 5.67
C TRP A 135 13.71 -19.69 5.29
N GLN A 136 13.53 -19.34 4.03
CA GLN A 136 12.35 -18.59 3.58
C GLN A 136 11.06 -19.36 3.87
N LEU A 137 11.06 -20.67 3.64
CA LEU A 137 9.94 -21.54 3.98
C LEU A 137 9.70 -21.59 5.49
N ALA A 138 10.74 -21.88 6.27
CA ALA A 138 10.65 -21.98 7.72
C ALA A 138 10.15 -20.68 8.36
N ARG A 139 10.75 -19.55 8.00
CA ARG A 139 10.38 -18.22 8.48
C ARG A 139 8.90 -17.92 8.25
N ALA A 140 8.42 -18.29 7.08
CA ALA A 140 7.03 -18.07 6.69
C ALA A 140 6.02 -18.80 7.58
N TYR A 141 6.37 -19.96 8.10
CA TYR A 141 5.49 -20.79 8.92
C TYR A 141 5.76 -20.73 10.42
N MET A 142 6.89 -20.16 10.85
CA MET A 142 7.24 -20.06 12.29
C MET A 142 6.13 -19.44 13.16
N PRO A 143 5.38 -18.41 12.74
CA PRO A 143 4.29 -17.85 13.56
C PRO A 143 3.16 -18.83 13.84
N TYR A 144 3.05 -19.90 13.06
CA TYR A 144 2.00 -20.92 13.15
C TYR A 144 2.44 -22.21 13.84
N LEU A 145 3.74 -22.31 14.16
CA LEU A 145 4.33 -23.48 14.83
C LEU A 145 4.12 -23.45 16.34
N SER A 146 4.81 -24.33 17.07
CA SER A 146 4.74 -24.46 18.52
C SER A 146 5.26 -23.20 19.24
N LYS A 147 4.98 -23.11 20.55
CA LYS A 147 5.26 -21.92 21.36
C LYS A 147 6.71 -21.40 21.25
N PRO A 148 7.77 -22.23 21.29
CA PRO A 148 9.15 -21.72 21.20
C PRO A 148 9.43 -20.95 19.90
N PHE A 149 8.90 -21.42 18.77
CA PHE A 149 9.05 -20.72 17.48
C PHE A 149 8.34 -19.37 17.47
N ARG A 150 7.11 -19.33 18.00
CA ARG A 150 6.36 -18.07 18.12
C ARG A 150 7.04 -17.07 19.05
N GLU A 151 7.59 -17.54 20.17
CA GLU A 151 8.34 -16.70 21.10
C GLU A 151 9.60 -16.10 20.44
N SER A 152 10.31 -16.88 19.63
CA SER A 152 11.46 -16.36 18.85
C SER A 152 11.03 -15.26 17.88
N VAL A 153 9.93 -15.44 17.16
CA VAL A 153 9.36 -14.40 16.27
C VAL A 153 8.98 -13.13 17.06
N GLU A 154 8.33 -13.29 18.22
CA GLU A 154 7.90 -12.16 19.05
C GLU A 154 9.09 -11.43 19.69
N GLN A 155 10.14 -12.14 20.10
CA GLN A 155 11.39 -11.52 20.59
C GLN A 155 12.05 -10.67 19.51
N TYR A 156 12.12 -11.20 18.29
CA TYR A 156 12.64 -10.44 17.15
C TYR A 156 11.77 -9.22 16.87
N ARG A 157 10.44 -9.37 16.82
CA ARG A 157 9.51 -8.26 16.61
C ARG A 157 9.66 -7.19 17.68
N LYS A 158 9.75 -7.58 18.94
CA LYS A 158 9.98 -6.67 20.07
C LYS A 158 11.29 -5.90 19.93
N ALA A 159 12.38 -6.60 19.58
CA ALA A 159 13.69 -5.96 19.38
C ALA A 159 13.67 -4.95 18.22
N LEU A 160 12.93 -5.27 17.15
CA LEU A 160 12.80 -4.44 15.98
C LEU A 160 11.91 -3.22 16.22
N THR A 161 10.73 -3.41 16.83
CA THR A 161 9.72 -2.36 17.00
C THR A 161 9.79 -1.61 18.32
N GLY A 162 10.55 -2.11 19.30
CA GLY A 162 10.55 -1.57 20.66
C GLY A 162 9.22 -1.76 21.42
N ALA A 163 8.28 -2.52 20.89
CA ALA A 163 6.99 -2.75 21.52
C ALA A 163 7.14 -3.44 22.88
N PRO A 164 6.57 -2.91 23.99
CA PRO A 164 6.80 -3.46 25.33
C PRO A 164 6.10 -4.81 25.55
N LYS A 165 5.02 -5.06 24.82
CA LYS A 165 4.21 -6.28 24.95
C LYS A 165 4.05 -6.98 23.61
N PRO A 166 4.00 -8.32 23.57
CA PRO A 166 3.63 -9.05 22.37
C PRO A 166 2.17 -8.76 22.02
N ALA A 167 1.81 -8.98 20.74
CA ALA A 167 0.40 -8.96 20.34
C ALA A 167 -0.39 -10.04 21.09
N GLU A 168 -1.61 -9.70 21.48
CA GLU A 168 -2.50 -10.64 22.17
C GLU A 168 -2.85 -11.82 21.24
N ARG A 169 -3.02 -13.01 21.81
CA ARG A 169 -3.26 -14.21 20.99
C ARG A 169 -4.52 -14.11 20.14
N TRP A 170 -5.55 -13.46 20.64
CA TRP A 170 -6.79 -13.27 19.89
C TRP A 170 -6.60 -12.39 18.66
N GLU A 171 -5.75 -11.35 18.76
CA GLU A 171 -5.41 -10.46 17.62
C GLU A 171 -4.73 -11.27 16.51
N PHE A 172 -3.72 -12.07 16.86
CA PHE A 172 -3.08 -12.97 15.91
C PHE A 172 -4.08 -13.92 15.23
N CYS A 173 -5.01 -14.50 16.01
CA CYS A 173 -6.04 -15.39 15.47
C CYS A 173 -7.01 -14.64 14.54
N ALA A 174 -7.44 -13.43 14.92
CA ALA A 174 -8.31 -12.60 14.11
C ALA A 174 -7.65 -12.23 12.78
N MET A 175 -6.40 -11.72 12.80
CA MET A 175 -5.64 -11.40 11.59
C MET A 175 -5.41 -12.64 10.69
N THR A 176 -5.12 -13.80 11.30
CA THR A 176 -4.96 -15.05 10.55
C THR A 176 -6.27 -15.48 9.89
N THR A 177 -7.39 -15.34 10.61
CA THR A 177 -8.72 -15.64 10.07
C THR A 177 -9.07 -14.68 8.93
N GLU A 178 -8.86 -13.40 9.11
CA GLU A 178 -9.10 -12.39 8.07
C GLU A 178 -8.30 -12.68 6.80
N ARG A 179 -7.04 -13.10 6.94
CA ARG A 179 -6.20 -13.46 5.80
C ARG A 179 -6.82 -14.52 4.88
N PHE A 180 -7.41 -15.57 5.46
CA PHE A 180 -7.97 -16.69 4.68
C PHE A 180 -9.45 -16.53 4.37
N PHE A 181 -10.18 -15.72 5.17
CA PHE A 181 -11.62 -15.55 5.12
C PHE A 181 -12.04 -14.08 4.96
N ALA A 182 -11.23 -13.25 4.30
CA ALA A 182 -11.48 -11.80 4.19
C ALA A 182 -12.89 -11.44 3.74
N HIS A 183 -13.44 -12.17 2.76
CA HIS A 183 -14.80 -11.95 2.28
C HIS A 183 -15.85 -12.32 3.32
N LEU A 184 -15.62 -13.42 4.03
CA LEU A 184 -16.52 -13.87 5.08
C LEU A 184 -16.49 -12.93 6.28
N THR A 185 -15.30 -12.48 6.70
CA THR A 185 -15.16 -11.53 7.80
C THR A 185 -15.77 -10.18 7.44
N SER A 186 -15.58 -9.68 6.21
CA SER A 186 -16.26 -8.47 5.72
C SER A 186 -17.78 -8.62 5.72
N ALA A 187 -18.30 -9.76 5.26
CA ALA A 187 -19.72 -10.06 5.30
C ALA A 187 -20.26 -10.13 6.73
N MET A 188 -19.51 -10.75 7.66
CA MET A 188 -19.90 -10.80 9.08
C MET A 188 -19.97 -9.41 9.70
N VAL A 189 -19.00 -8.55 9.41
CA VAL A 189 -19.02 -7.15 9.89
C VAL A 189 -20.23 -6.41 9.29
N ALA A 190 -20.52 -6.59 8.02
CA ALA A 190 -21.67 -5.98 7.38
C ALA A 190 -23.01 -6.50 7.95
N ASP A 191 -23.08 -7.79 8.33
CA ASP A 191 -24.29 -8.39 8.93
C ASP A 191 -24.56 -7.90 10.37
N THR A 192 -23.59 -7.25 11.03
CA THR A 192 -23.81 -6.65 12.37
C THR A 192 -24.72 -5.41 12.32
N ARG A 193 -24.98 -4.87 11.14
CA ARG A 193 -25.77 -3.66 10.93
C ARG A 193 -27.00 -3.95 10.08
N SER A 194 -28.02 -3.13 10.27
CA SER A 194 -29.20 -3.20 9.39
C SER A 194 -28.85 -2.71 7.98
N ARG A 195 -29.49 -3.29 6.96
CA ARG A 195 -29.33 -2.82 5.56
C ARG A 195 -29.69 -1.35 5.40
N SER A 196 -30.64 -0.85 6.17
CA SER A 196 -31.06 0.55 6.13
C SER A 196 -29.94 1.49 6.60
N GLU A 197 -29.25 1.13 7.70
CA GLU A 197 -28.11 1.91 8.22
C GLU A 197 -26.93 1.90 7.26
N ASP A 198 -26.60 0.73 6.71
CA ASP A 198 -25.52 0.60 5.74
C ASP A 198 -25.80 1.39 4.46
N ASN A 199 -27.00 1.28 3.90
CA ASN A 199 -27.39 2.07 2.72
C ASN A 199 -27.36 3.58 3.00
N GLY A 200 -27.72 4.01 4.22
CA GLY A 200 -27.59 5.41 4.64
C GLY A 200 -26.14 5.88 4.66
N ARG A 201 -25.23 5.10 5.26
CA ARG A 201 -23.80 5.41 5.32
C ARG A 201 -23.17 5.42 3.93
N GLN A 202 -23.43 4.41 3.12
CA GLN A 202 -22.92 4.32 1.75
C GLN A 202 -23.33 5.53 0.92
N LYS A 203 -24.61 5.92 0.94
CA LYS A 203 -25.11 7.09 0.21
C LYS A 203 -24.43 8.39 0.63
N VAL A 204 -24.16 8.59 1.92
CA VAL A 204 -23.46 9.79 2.39
C VAL A 204 -22.01 9.77 1.91
N ALA A 205 -21.31 8.63 1.99
CA ALA A 205 -19.94 8.52 1.50
C ALA A 205 -19.84 8.65 -0.03
N GLU A 206 -20.80 8.08 -0.78
CA GLU A 206 -20.91 8.26 -2.24
C GLU A 206 -21.16 9.73 -2.61
N LYS A 207 -22.01 10.44 -1.86
CA LYS A 207 -22.23 11.88 -2.05
C LYS A 207 -20.95 12.69 -1.85
N LEU A 208 -20.14 12.35 -0.83
CA LEU A 208 -18.84 12.98 -0.62
C LEU A 208 -17.89 12.71 -1.80
N PHE A 209 -17.87 11.48 -2.30
CA PHE A 209 -17.11 11.12 -3.50
C PHE A 209 -17.53 11.98 -4.70
N ASP A 210 -18.81 12.15 -4.95
CA ASP A 210 -19.29 12.94 -6.08
C ASP A 210 -18.92 14.43 -5.95
N TYR A 211 -19.00 15.01 -4.75
CA TYR A 211 -18.56 16.38 -4.49
C TYR A 211 -17.07 16.56 -4.74
N LEU A 212 -16.24 15.67 -4.18
CA LEU A 212 -14.79 15.68 -4.38
C LEU A 212 -14.43 15.54 -5.87
N LYS A 213 -15.08 14.58 -6.56
CA LYS A 213 -14.89 14.34 -7.98
C LYS A 213 -15.18 15.57 -8.83
N HIS A 214 -16.28 16.27 -8.51
CA HIS A 214 -16.66 17.51 -9.19
C HIS A 214 -15.61 18.60 -8.98
N ASN A 215 -15.20 18.82 -7.75
CA ASN A 215 -14.25 19.88 -7.41
C ASN A 215 -12.85 19.63 -7.94
N ILE A 216 -12.33 18.40 -7.84
CA ILE A 216 -11.06 18.03 -8.43
C ILE A 216 -11.10 18.22 -9.95
N ALA A 217 -12.18 17.83 -10.63
CA ALA A 217 -12.32 18.05 -12.07
C ALA A 217 -12.33 19.55 -12.43
N ARG A 218 -13.00 20.39 -11.62
CA ARG A 218 -13.01 21.85 -11.78
C ARG A 218 -11.61 22.43 -11.59
N SER A 219 -10.92 22.07 -10.54
CA SER A 219 -9.55 22.50 -10.27
C SER A 219 -8.60 22.13 -11.41
N ILE A 220 -8.63 20.88 -11.89
CA ILE A 220 -7.83 20.44 -13.03
C ILE A 220 -8.16 21.25 -14.30
N SER A 221 -9.43 21.62 -14.51
CA SER A 221 -9.86 22.34 -15.70
C SER A 221 -9.23 23.74 -15.84
N VAL A 222 -8.93 24.39 -14.71
CA VAL A 222 -8.34 25.73 -14.65
C VAL A 222 -6.85 25.73 -14.32
N SER A 223 -6.28 24.62 -13.88
CA SER A 223 -4.88 24.50 -13.50
C SER A 223 -3.95 24.74 -14.68
N SER A 224 -2.95 25.59 -14.50
CA SER A 224 -1.87 25.82 -15.49
C SER A 224 -0.82 24.69 -15.49
N ALA A 225 -0.84 23.81 -14.50
CA ALA A 225 0.09 22.69 -14.38
C ALA A 225 -0.12 21.59 -15.45
N TYR A 226 -1.35 21.50 -15.99
CA TYR A 226 -1.68 20.52 -17.02
C TYR A 226 -1.63 21.14 -18.41
N ASP A 227 -0.92 20.54 -19.35
CA ASP A 227 -1.12 20.78 -20.76
C ASP A 227 -2.51 20.32 -21.23
N TYR A 228 -2.91 20.67 -22.44
CA TYR A 228 -4.25 20.33 -22.94
C TYR A 228 -4.50 18.81 -23.02
N PRO A 229 -3.58 17.97 -23.54
CA PRO A 229 -3.76 16.52 -23.58
C PRO A 229 -3.87 15.89 -22.18
N ALA A 230 -2.97 16.27 -21.25
CA ALA A 230 -2.98 15.74 -19.87
C ALA A 230 -4.24 16.13 -19.12
N ARG A 231 -4.69 17.40 -19.26
CA ARG A 231 -5.94 17.89 -18.68
C ARG A 231 -7.15 17.09 -19.17
N ARG A 232 -7.25 16.88 -20.48
CA ARG A 232 -8.33 16.10 -21.08
C ARG A 232 -8.33 14.65 -20.59
N ALA A 233 -7.15 14.05 -20.48
CA ALA A 233 -6.97 12.70 -19.99
C ALA A 233 -7.37 12.57 -18.51
N ALA A 234 -6.93 13.50 -17.66
CA ALA A 234 -7.28 13.53 -16.24
C ALA A 234 -8.79 13.68 -16.01
N ILE A 235 -9.42 14.62 -16.70
CA ILE A 235 -10.87 14.83 -16.61
C ILE A 235 -11.64 13.62 -17.12
N SER A 236 -11.21 13.00 -18.23
CA SER A 236 -11.84 11.77 -18.75
C SER A 236 -11.72 10.64 -17.75
N LYS A 237 -10.56 10.48 -17.12
CA LYS A 237 -10.33 9.44 -16.12
C LYS A 237 -11.17 9.65 -14.87
N LEU A 238 -11.27 10.88 -14.36
CA LEU A 238 -12.16 11.22 -13.25
C LEU A 238 -13.63 10.94 -13.58
N LYS A 239 -14.11 11.31 -14.77
CA LYS A 239 -15.49 11.04 -15.16
C LYS A 239 -15.86 9.57 -15.08
N ASN A 240 -14.94 8.70 -15.50
CA ASN A 240 -15.11 7.24 -15.50
C ASN A 240 -14.72 6.57 -14.16
N MET A 241 -14.18 7.34 -13.22
CA MET A 241 -13.79 6.81 -11.92
C MET A 241 -15.04 6.46 -11.10
N THR A 242 -15.02 5.29 -10.48
CA THR A 242 -16.09 4.77 -9.64
C THR A 242 -15.62 4.58 -8.21
N VAL A 243 -16.55 4.41 -7.27
CA VAL A 243 -16.23 4.13 -5.87
C VAL A 243 -16.95 2.86 -5.39
N GLN A 244 -16.25 2.05 -4.61
CA GLN A 244 -16.83 0.98 -3.81
C GLN A 244 -16.75 1.39 -2.34
N VAL A 245 -17.89 1.59 -1.72
CA VAL A 245 -17.97 1.99 -0.31
C VAL A 245 -18.35 0.77 0.53
N GLY A 246 -17.49 0.40 1.47
CA GLY A 246 -17.72 -0.72 2.38
C GLY A 246 -17.85 -2.07 1.68
N THR A 247 -18.60 -2.97 2.29
CA THR A 247 -18.79 -4.35 1.81
C THR A 247 -19.75 -4.40 0.64
N PRO A 248 -19.37 -4.98 -0.50
CA PRO A 248 -20.25 -5.14 -1.65
C PRO A 248 -21.46 -6.03 -1.36
N ASP A 249 -22.57 -5.75 -2.01
CA ASP A 249 -23.83 -6.47 -1.79
C ASP A 249 -23.75 -7.98 -2.10
N PHE A 250 -22.94 -8.37 -3.09
CA PHE A 250 -22.80 -9.80 -3.42
C PHE A 250 -22.17 -10.63 -2.29
N LEU A 251 -21.36 -10.01 -1.42
CA LEU A 251 -20.81 -10.69 -0.23
C LEU A 251 -21.84 -10.92 0.88
N ARG A 252 -22.99 -10.27 0.81
CA ARG A 252 -24.14 -10.54 1.71
C ARG A 252 -24.96 -11.76 1.28
N ASP A 253 -24.70 -12.31 0.09
CA ASP A 253 -25.33 -13.56 -0.36
C ASP A 253 -24.60 -14.76 0.27
N ARG A 254 -25.23 -15.37 1.26
CA ARG A 254 -24.70 -16.57 1.94
C ARG A 254 -24.49 -17.77 1.00
N LYS A 255 -25.27 -17.87 -0.10
CA LYS A 255 -25.07 -18.93 -1.09
C LYS A 255 -23.78 -18.70 -1.88
N TYR A 256 -23.53 -17.46 -2.26
CA TYR A 256 -22.30 -17.05 -2.92
C TYR A 256 -21.08 -17.31 -2.05
N LEU A 257 -21.11 -16.88 -0.77
CA LEU A 257 -20.02 -17.14 0.18
C LEU A 257 -19.77 -18.64 0.39
N LYS A 258 -20.84 -19.42 0.55
CA LYS A 258 -20.72 -20.87 0.67
C LYS A 258 -20.08 -21.52 -0.55
N PHE A 259 -20.45 -21.07 -1.73
CA PHE A 259 -19.83 -21.52 -2.99
C PHE A 259 -18.36 -21.12 -3.06
N MET A 260 -18.05 -19.87 -2.74
CA MET A 260 -16.69 -19.34 -2.78
C MET A 260 -15.71 -20.13 -1.88
N TYR A 261 -16.14 -20.50 -0.68
CA TYR A 261 -15.32 -21.25 0.29
C TYR A 261 -15.55 -22.77 0.27
N ALA A 262 -16.29 -23.31 -0.69
CA ALA A 262 -16.63 -24.73 -0.73
C ALA A 262 -15.39 -25.64 -0.82
N ALA A 263 -14.31 -25.17 -1.45
CA ALA A 263 -13.07 -25.92 -1.59
C ALA A 263 -12.09 -25.76 -0.41
N LEU A 264 -12.40 -24.86 0.56
CA LEU A 264 -11.52 -24.64 1.71
C LEU A 264 -11.85 -25.66 2.81
N LEU A 265 -10.90 -26.53 3.09
CA LEU A 265 -10.98 -27.50 4.17
C LEU A 265 -10.59 -26.87 5.51
N VAL A 266 -11.35 -27.13 6.55
CA VAL A 266 -11.07 -26.66 7.92
C VAL A 266 -11.30 -27.80 8.91
N GLN A 267 -10.28 -28.08 9.73
CA GLN A 267 -10.31 -29.10 10.78
C GLN A 267 -10.36 -28.42 12.16
N LYS A 268 -11.13 -29.00 13.09
CA LYS A 268 -11.30 -28.41 14.43
C LYS A 268 -10.04 -28.48 15.30
N THR A 269 -9.20 -29.48 15.10
CA THR A 269 -8.10 -29.86 16.02
C THR A 269 -6.70 -29.63 15.47
N ASP A 270 -6.56 -29.33 14.19
CA ASP A 270 -5.25 -29.13 13.56
C ASP A 270 -5.12 -27.72 12.97
N PHE A 271 -4.57 -26.82 13.77
CA PHE A 271 -4.38 -25.43 13.37
C PHE A 271 -3.37 -25.28 12.23
N PHE A 272 -2.23 -25.99 12.31
CA PHE A 272 -1.19 -25.88 11.30
C PHE A 272 -1.67 -26.42 9.94
N GLN A 273 -2.39 -27.53 9.94
CA GLN A 273 -2.98 -28.08 8.71
C GLN A 273 -4.01 -27.11 8.09
N ASN A 274 -4.76 -26.37 8.90
CA ASN A 274 -5.67 -25.34 8.41
C ASN A 274 -4.93 -24.19 7.71
N ILE A 275 -3.76 -23.81 8.23
CA ILE A 275 -2.91 -22.80 7.57
C ILE A 275 -2.47 -23.30 6.18
N LEU A 276 -2.03 -24.56 6.07
CA LEU A 276 -1.64 -25.16 4.79
C LEU A 276 -2.81 -25.20 3.81
N TYR A 277 -3.98 -25.64 4.25
CA TYR A 277 -5.19 -25.64 3.43
C TYR A 277 -5.59 -24.22 2.99
N GLY A 278 -5.47 -23.24 3.87
CA GLY A 278 -5.72 -21.83 3.56
C GLY A 278 -4.77 -21.29 2.49
N VAL A 279 -3.47 -21.58 2.60
CA VAL A 279 -2.47 -21.18 1.61
C VAL A 279 -2.75 -21.84 0.25
N MET A 280 -3.03 -23.13 0.23
CA MET A 280 -3.39 -23.86 -1.01
C MET A 280 -4.66 -23.28 -1.66
N PHE A 281 -5.66 -22.97 -0.85
CA PHE A 281 -6.92 -22.39 -1.31
C PHE A 281 -6.70 -21.02 -1.96
N LEU A 282 -5.95 -20.13 -1.31
CA LEU A 282 -5.65 -18.81 -1.85
C LEU A 282 -4.85 -18.90 -3.15
N ARG A 283 -3.88 -19.82 -3.20
CA ARG A 283 -3.09 -20.06 -4.40
C ARG A 283 -3.96 -20.53 -5.56
N LYS A 284 -4.86 -21.49 -5.30
CA LYS A 284 -5.80 -21.97 -6.31
C LYS A 284 -6.69 -20.85 -6.84
N ARG A 285 -7.14 -19.96 -5.97
CA ARG A 285 -7.92 -18.78 -6.40
C ARG A 285 -7.12 -17.84 -7.30
N GLN A 286 -5.84 -17.62 -7.00
CA GLN A 286 -4.97 -16.83 -7.86
C GLN A 286 -4.79 -17.49 -9.25
N GLU A 287 -4.58 -18.80 -9.28
CA GLU A 287 -4.48 -19.55 -10.52
C GLU A 287 -5.76 -19.42 -11.37
N LEU A 288 -6.92 -19.57 -10.75
CA LEU A 288 -8.21 -19.38 -11.42
C LEU A 288 -8.40 -17.93 -11.94
N ALA A 289 -7.93 -16.94 -11.22
CA ALA A 289 -7.99 -15.53 -11.65
C ALA A 289 -7.12 -15.27 -12.90
N LEU A 290 -6.01 -15.99 -13.07
CA LEU A 290 -5.18 -15.91 -14.28
C LEU A 290 -5.89 -16.53 -15.50
N VAL A 291 -6.63 -17.62 -15.30
CA VAL A 291 -7.32 -18.34 -16.39
C VAL A 291 -8.66 -17.70 -16.74
N SER A 292 -9.35 -17.17 -15.75
CA SER A 292 -10.69 -16.54 -15.87
C SER A 292 -10.74 -15.24 -15.09
N PRO A 293 -10.17 -14.16 -15.59
CA PRO A 293 -10.19 -12.88 -14.92
C PRO A 293 -11.64 -12.34 -14.87
N SER A 294 -12.18 -12.14 -13.66
CA SER A 294 -13.46 -11.48 -13.45
C SER A 294 -13.28 -10.07 -12.88
N GLU A 295 -14.18 -9.14 -13.24
CA GLU A 295 -14.14 -7.79 -12.66
C GLU A 295 -14.35 -7.80 -11.13
N GLU A 296 -15.13 -8.76 -10.63
CA GLU A 296 -15.38 -8.94 -9.19
C GLU A 296 -14.14 -9.33 -8.40
N ASN A 297 -13.16 -9.98 -9.03
CA ASN A 297 -11.91 -10.40 -8.37
C ASN A 297 -10.86 -9.28 -8.35
N ARG A 298 -10.82 -8.40 -9.34
CA ARG A 298 -9.74 -7.40 -9.50
C ARG A 298 -9.63 -6.42 -8.33
N TRP A 299 -10.76 -5.89 -7.85
CA TRP A 299 -10.72 -4.94 -6.73
C TRP A 299 -10.45 -5.62 -5.38
N MET A 300 -10.80 -6.90 -5.25
CA MET A 300 -10.56 -7.67 -4.04
C MET A 300 -9.10 -8.08 -3.88
N GLU A 301 -8.40 -8.29 -4.98
CA GLU A 301 -6.96 -8.50 -5.00
C GLU A 301 -6.20 -7.28 -4.47
N ALA A 302 -6.70 -6.09 -4.71
CA ALA A 302 -6.13 -4.85 -4.17
C ALA A 302 -6.30 -4.72 -2.64
N LEU A 303 -7.35 -5.33 -2.06
CA LEU A 303 -7.58 -5.34 -0.61
C LEU A 303 -6.87 -6.52 0.10
N ASN A 304 -6.56 -7.59 -0.62
CA ASN A 304 -5.83 -8.74 -0.14
C ASN A 304 -4.53 -8.88 -0.95
N PRO A 305 -3.46 -8.18 -0.59
CA PRO A 305 -2.16 -8.46 -1.17
C PRO A 305 -1.83 -9.92 -0.91
N VAL A 306 -1.63 -10.57 -2.02
CA VAL A 306 -1.28 -11.97 -2.24
C VAL A 306 -0.69 -12.76 -1.08
N ALA A 307 -1.24 -13.92 -0.95
CA ALA A 307 -0.88 -15.13 -0.24
C ALA A 307 0.60 -15.54 -0.22
N GLY A 308 1.45 -14.66 0.27
CA GLY A 308 2.69 -15.06 0.93
C GLY A 308 2.42 -15.08 2.44
N PRO A 309 3.21 -15.77 3.26
CA PRO A 309 3.20 -15.51 4.67
C PRO A 309 3.45 -14.02 4.84
N ALA A 310 2.50 -13.31 5.46
CA ALA A 310 2.64 -11.89 5.69
C ALA A 310 4.00 -11.65 6.36
N PRO A 311 4.85 -10.76 5.83
CA PRO A 311 6.04 -10.35 6.54
C PRO A 311 5.61 -9.91 7.93
N THR A 312 6.37 -10.31 8.94
CA THR A 312 6.12 -9.89 10.31
C THR A 312 6.12 -8.37 10.36
N GLY A 313 4.96 -7.75 10.50
CA GLY A 313 4.79 -6.29 10.57
C GLY A 313 4.07 -5.61 9.42
N SER A 314 3.69 -6.31 8.34
CA SER A 314 2.78 -5.73 7.36
C SER A 314 1.36 -5.73 7.92
N GLU A 315 0.89 -4.56 8.31
CA GLU A 315 -0.53 -4.36 8.60
C GLU A 315 -1.36 -4.64 7.34
N PRO A 316 -2.55 -5.21 7.48
CA PRO A 316 -3.47 -5.34 6.35
C PRO A 316 -3.70 -3.96 5.73
N ALA A 317 -3.86 -3.91 4.42
CA ALA A 317 -4.09 -2.67 3.67
C ALA A 317 -5.40 -2.00 4.14
N SER A 318 -5.31 -1.26 5.22
CA SER A 318 -6.42 -0.51 5.82
C SER A 318 -6.35 0.96 5.40
N SER A 319 -6.33 1.22 4.11
CA SER A 319 -6.38 2.58 3.57
C SER A 319 -7.42 2.68 2.47
N VAL A 320 -7.94 3.88 2.24
CA VAL A 320 -8.71 4.16 1.02
C VAL A 320 -7.73 4.02 -0.16
N THR A 321 -8.03 3.12 -1.09
CA THR A 321 -7.08 2.72 -2.14
C THR A 321 -7.64 2.98 -3.53
N TYR A 322 -6.81 3.52 -4.41
CA TYR A 322 -7.11 3.60 -5.83
C TYR A 322 -6.64 2.34 -6.56
N VAL A 323 -7.57 1.65 -7.21
CA VAL A 323 -7.32 0.45 -8.02
C VAL A 323 -7.14 0.85 -9.47
N THR A 324 -5.89 0.93 -9.92
CA THR A 324 -5.52 1.41 -11.25
C THR A 324 -6.16 0.59 -12.37
N SER A 325 -6.17 -0.74 -12.23
CA SER A 325 -6.72 -1.68 -13.24
C SER A 325 -8.24 -1.56 -13.44
N ALA A 326 -8.95 -0.99 -12.48
CA ALA A 326 -10.41 -0.85 -12.52
C ALA A 326 -10.87 0.62 -12.54
N ASN A 327 -9.94 1.57 -12.45
CA ASN A 327 -10.22 2.99 -12.26
C ASN A 327 -11.26 3.24 -11.16
N LYS A 328 -11.05 2.61 -10.02
CA LYS A 328 -12.00 2.55 -8.92
C LYS A 328 -11.32 2.89 -7.59
N ILE A 329 -12.04 3.61 -6.74
CA ILE A 329 -11.64 3.81 -5.35
C ILE A 329 -12.36 2.79 -4.48
N VAL A 330 -11.63 2.17 -3.57
CA VAL A 330 -12.17 1.26 -2.56
C VAL A 330 -12.03 1.89 -1.19
N VAL A 331 -13.16 2.07 -0.51
CA VAL A 331 -13.26 2.58 0.85
C VAL A 331 -13.54 1.39 1.77
N PRO A 332 -12.56 0.92 2.57
CA PRO A 332 -12.77 -0.20 3.48
C PRO A 332 -13.78 0.12 4.57
N GLU A 333 -14.41 -0.91 5.11
CA GLU A 333 -15.40 -0.80 6.20
C GLU A 333 -14.84 -0.07 7.43
N LEU A 334 -13.53 -0.18 7.68
CA LEU A 334 -12.84 0.49 8.78
C LEU A 334 -12.96 2.02 8.67
N PHE A 335 -12.93 2.58 7.47
CA PHE A 335 -13.03 4.02 7.23
C PHE A 335 -14.46 4.55 7.31
N LEU A 336 -15.46 3.68 7.40
CA LEU A 336 -16.87 4.04 7.59
C LEU A 336 -17.29 4.07 9.06
N GLN A 337 -16.34 4.20 9.97
CA GLN A 337 -16.53 4.25 11.43
C GLN A 337 -15.89 5.49 12.02
N THR A 338 -16.35 5.87 13.21
CA THR A 338 -15.73 6.94 14.00
C THR A 338 -14.29 6.56 14.38
N PRO A 339 -13.34 7.50 14.40
CA PRO A 339 -13.51 8.96 14.14
C PRO A 339 -13.46 9.37 12.67
N MET A 340 -13.24 8.44 11.73
CA MET A 340 -13.02 8.75 10.30
C MET A 340 -14.29 9.25 9.61
N PHE A 341 -15.43 8.64 9.92
CA PHE A 341 -16.69 8.93 9.26
C PHE A 341 -17.90 8.51 10.12
N HIS A 342 -18.98 9.28 10.01
CA HIS A 342 -20.30 8.88 10.46
C HIS A 342 -21.38 9.62 9.66
N ALA A 343 -22.45 8.93 9.26
CA ALA A 343 -23.50 9.52 8.41
C ALA A 343 -24.21 10.74 9.04
N GLY A 344 -24.22 10.84 10.36
CA GLY A 344 -24.79 11.95 11.11
C GLY A 344 -23.79 13.07 11.47
N PHE A 345 -22.52 12.97 11.05
CA PHE A 345 -21.56 14.03 11.29
C PHE A 345 -21.73 15.18 10.30
N PRO A 346 -21.36 16.42 10.68
CA PRO A 346 -21.26 17.53 9.73
C PRO A 346 -20.33 17.20 8.57
N ASN A 347 -20.58 17.80 7.41
CA ASN A 347 -19.71 17.64 6.24
C ASN A 347 -18.25 18.03 6.51
N SER A 348 -18.02 19.02 7.36
CA SER A 348 -16.67 19.42 7.81
C SER A 348 -15.90 18.27 8.47
N VAL A 349 -16.55 17.50 9.36
CA VAL A 349 -15.91 16.34 10.02
C VAL A 349 -15.68 15.20 9.03
N ASN A 350 -16.70 14.86 8.23
CA ASN A 350 -16.59 13.77 7.27
C ASN A 350 -15.59 14.08 6.15
N LEU A 351 -15.49 15.33 5.70
CA LEU A 351 -14.47 15.74 4.70
C LEU A 351 -13.06 15.78 5.29
N GLY A 352 -12.90 16.29 6.52
CA GLY A 352 -11.60 16.29 7.21
C GLY A 352 -11.12 14.88 7.57
N GLY A 353 -12.05 13.96 7.83
CA GLY A 353 -11.79 12.53 8.04
C GLY A 353 -11.67 11.77 6.72
N LEU A 354 -12.72 11.06 6.36
CA LEU A 354 -12.77 10.19 5.16
C LEU A 354 -12.49 10.96 3.86
N GLY A 355 -12.97 12.22 3.74
CA GLY A 355 -12.88 12.97 2.50
C GLY A 355 -11.44 13.22 2.02
N VAL A 356 -10.51 13.52 2.93
CA VAL A 356 -9.08 13.70 2.59
C VAL A 356 -8.49 12.43 1.99
N TYR A 357 -8.80 11.26 2.57
CA TYR A 357 -8.29 9.98 2.05
C TYR A 357 -8.94 9.59 0.71
N MET A 358 -10.22 9.92 0.52
CA MET A 358 -10.86 9.76 -0.79
C MET A 358 -10.25 10.69 -1.84
N ALA A 359 -10.01 11.97 -1.49
CA ALA A 359 -9.35 12.92 -2.38
C ALA A 359 -7.94 12.44 -2.75
N LYS A 360 -7.15 11.94 -1.77
CA LYS A 360 -5.84 11.35 -2.01
C LYS A 360 -5.90 10.22 -3.03
N ALA A 361 -6.80 9.27 -2.83
CA ALA A 361 -6.98 8.14 -3.74
C ALA A 361 -7.45 8.59 -5.15
N MET A 362 -8.29 9.62 -5.26
CA MET A 362 -8.66 10.20 -6.55
C MET A 362 -7.46 10.82 -7.27
N LEU A 363 -6.67 11.60 -6.54
CA LEU A 363 -5.48 12.26 -7.05
C LEU A 363 -4.41 11.26 -7.49
N GLU A 364 -4.27 10.13 -6.81
CA GLU A 364 -3.41 9.02 -7.25
C GLU A 364 -3.76 8.53 -8.67
N GLY A 365 -5.03 8.62 -9.07
CA GLY A 365 -5.48 8.26 -10.41
C GLY A 365 -5.18 9.31 -11.48
N VAL A 366 -5.06 10.60 -11.12
CA VAL A 366 -5.02 11.72 -12.08
C VAL A 366 -3.82 12.64 -11.93
N LEU A 367 -2.94 12.38 -10.97
CA LEU A 367 -1.65 13.06 -10.82
C LEU A 367 -0.49 12.08 -11.05
N GLY A 368 0.63 12.63 -11.43
CA GLY A 368 1.89 11.91 -11.55
C GLY A 368 1.75 10.59 -12.32
N ARG A 369 2.11 9.49 -11.66
CA ARG A 369 2.13 8.15 -12.27
C ARG A 369 0.75 7.61 -12.63
N GLY A 370 -0.29 8.02 -11.93
CA GLY A 370 -1.66 7.58 -12.22
C GLY A 370 -2.12 7.97 -13.62
N LEU A 371 -1.67 9.11 -14.12
CA LEU A 371 -2.02 9.59 -15.45
C LEU A 371 -1.38 8.80 -16.60
N LEU A 372 -0.37 7.99 -16.29
CA LEU A 372 0.23 7.06 -17.26
C LEU A 372 -0.71 5.90 -17.65
N TYR A 373 -1.82 5.73 -16.92
CA TYR A 373 -2.80 4.68 -17.22
C TYR A 373 -4.10 5.24 -17.79
N GLU A 374 -4.66 4.50 -18.75
CA GLU A 374 -5.99 4.75 -19.29
C GLU A 374 -7.10 4.41 -18.27
N PRO A 375 -8.35 4.87 -18.49
CA PRO A 375 -9.47 4.52 -17.61
C PRO A 375 -9.75 3.01 -17.50
N ASP A 376 -9.31 2.21 -18.46
CA ASP A 376 -9.43 0.75 -18.46
C ASP A 376 -8.24 0.02 -17.80
N GLY A 377 -7.30 0.78 -17.23
CA GLY A 377 -6.14 0.26 -16.52
C GLY A 377 -4.94 -0.09 -17.39
N ARG A 378 -5.01 0.12 -18.71
CA ARG A 378 -3.86 -0.08 -19.60
C ARG A 378 -2.87 1.08 -19.47
N LEU A 379 -1.57 0.73 -19.49
CA LEU A 379 -0.51 1.73 -19.56
C LEU A 379 -0.58 2.44 -20.91
N ARG A 380 -0.53 3.79 -20.89
CA ARG A 380 -0.53 4.60 -22.11
C ARG A 380 0.72 4.36 -22.93
N PRO A 381 0.60 4.38 -24.28
CA PRO A 381 1.78 4.41 -25.13
C PRO A 381 2.62 5.65 -24.79
N HIS A 382 3.92 5.45 -24.56
CA HIS A 382 4.85 6.54 -24.28
C HIS A 382 5.86 6.70 -25.43
N ASN A 383 6.31 7.93 -25.68
CA ASN A 383 7.20 8.29 -26.79
C ASN A 383 8.36 7.28 -26.95
N GLY A 384 8.36 6.56 -28.07
CA GLY A 384 9.47 5.74 -28.56
C GLY A 384 9.49 4.28 -28.12
N SER A 385 8.54 3.79 -27.33
CA SER A 385 8.49 2.40 -26.91
C SER A 385 7.12 1.77 -27.20
N LEU A 386 7.09 0.81 -28.07
CA LEU A 386 6.16 -0.31 -28.26
C LEU A 386 4.78 -0.09 -28.91
N PHE A 387 4.13 1.07 -28.88
CA PHE A 387 2.80 1.22 -29.50
C PHE A 387 2.57 2.57 -30.18
N GLY A 388 2.58 2.58 -31.51
CA GLY A 388 1.94 3.59 -32.36
C GLY A 388 2.71 4.89 -32.58
N SER A 389 3.11 5.10 -33.80
CA SER A 389 3.85 6.24 -34.34
C SER A 389 2.96 7.45 -34.67
N ASP A 390 2.01 7.84 -33.82
CA ASP A 390 1.25 9.07 -34.06
C ASP A 390 1.83 10.23 -33.22
N PRO A 391 2.56 11.17 -33.84
CA PRO A 391 3.13 12.33 -33.17
C PRO A 391 2.07 13.29 -32.59
N ALA A 392 0.81 13.19 -33.05
CA ALA A 392 -0.29 14.06 -32.58
C ALA A 392 -0.86 13.63 -31.22
N SER A 393 -0.50 12.44 -30.75
CA SER A 393 -0.87 11.93 -29.44
C SER A 393 0.24 12.03 -28.38
N ALA A 394 1.29 12.82 -28.63
CA ALA A 394 2.40 13.02 -27.71
C ALA A 394 1.91 13.62 -26.38
N PHE A 395 1.53 12.71 -25.49
CA PHE A 395 1.21 13.00 -24.10
C PHE A 395 2.53 13.36 -23.40
N GLN A 396 2.67 14.61 -22.95
CA GLN A 396 3.83 14.97 -22.13
C GLN A 396 3.77 14.22 -20.80
N ASP A 397 4.96 13.81 -20.34
CA ASP A 397 5.06 13.12 -19.05
C ASP A 397 4.48 14.00 -17.94
N PRO A 398 3.42 13.56 -17.24
CA PRO A 398 2.76 14.36 -16.20
C PRO A 398 3.47 14.32 -14.85
N ARG A 399 4.53 13.50 -14.71
CA ARG A 399 5.26 13.32 -13.44
C ARG A 399 5.92 14.60 -12.92
N PRO A 400 6.55 15.45 -13.77
CA PRO A 400 7.21 16.67 -13.32
C PRO A 400 6.30 17.64 -12.56
N ILE A 401 5.00 17.58 -12.77
CA ILE A 401 4.04 18.47 -12.08
C ILE A 401 4.07 18.22 -10.57
N LEU A 402 3.95 16.96 -10.17
CA LEU A 402 3.95 16.57 -8.77
C LEU A 402 5.37 16.58 -8.18
N GLU A 403 6.38 16.29 -8.99
CA GLU A 403 7.78 16.25 -8.58
C GLU A 403 8.29 17.63 -8.12
N ALA A 404 7.95 18.70 -8.83
CA ALA A 404 8.36 20.06 -8.46
C ALA A 404 7.81 20.49 -7.10
N ASP A 405 6.54 20.18 -6.81
CA ASP A 405 5.94 20.48 -5.52
C ASP A 405 6.50 19.57 -4.41
N ALA A 406 6.79 18.32 -4.74
CA ALA A 406 7.41 17.38 -3.82
C ALA A 406 8.83 17.79 -3.41
N GLU A 407 9.63 18.31 -4.34
CA GLU A 407 10.97 18.85 -4.05
C GLU A 407 10.90 20.09 -3.17
N CYS A 408 10.00 21.04 -3.48
CA CYS A 408 9.76 22.21 -2.63
C CYS A 408 9.41 21.80 -1.19
N LEU A 409 8.55 20.78 -1.01
CA LEU A 409 8.19 20.29 0.32
C LEU A 409 9.39 19.72 1.08
N VAL A 410 10.32 19.06 0.41
CA VAL A 410 11.55 18.55 1.06
C VAL A 410 12.33 19.71 1.67
N ASP A 411 12.54 20.80 0.92
CA ASP A 411 13.28 21.97 1.40
C ASP A 411 12.57 22.62 2.59
N LYS A 412 11.25 22.83 2.50
CA LYS A 412 10.48 23.45 3.57
C LYS A 412 10.40 22.60 4.83
N TYR A 413 10.17 21.31 4.69
CA TYR A 413 10.10 20.38 5.82
C TYR A 413 11.48 20.19 6.47
N SER A 414 12.55 20.19 5.69
CA SER A 414 13.92 20.16 6.20
C SER A 414 14.25 21.45 6.99
N ALA A 415 13.91 22.61 6.44
CA ALA A 415 14.09 23.90 7.11
C ALA A 415 13.30 23.99 8.43
N ALA A 416 12.12 23.36 8.48
CA ALA A 416 11.30 23.25 9.69
C ALA A 416 11.78 22.16 10.68
N GLY A 417 12.83 21.40 10.34
CA GLY A 417 13.37 20.33 11.19
C GLY A 417 12.42 19.16 11.42
N LEU A 418 11.52 18.89 10.47
CA LEU A 418 10.52 17.84 10.62
C LEU A 418 11.10 16.43 10.50
N ASP A 419 12.09 16.25 9.61
CA ASP A 419 12.85 15.00 9.47
C ASP A 419 14.17 15.26 8.73
N THR A 420 15.01 14.22 8.55
CA THR A 420 16.24 14.31 7.76
C THR A 420 15.94 14.45 6.27
N VAL A 421 16.80 15.13 5.53
CA VAL A 421 16.64 15.33 4.08
C VAL A 421 16.49 14.01 3.33
N ASP A 422 17.27 12.99 3.69
CA ASP A 422 17.21 11.66 3.07
C ASP A 422 15.82 11.01 3.26
N GLN A 423 15.22 11.10 4.44
CA GLN A 423 13.87 10.59 4.70
C GLN A 423 12.79 11.41 3.99
N LEU A 424 12.95 12.72 3.97
CA LEU A 424 12.02 13.61 3.26
C LEU A 424 12.01 13.34 1.77
N LEU A 425 13.18 13.09 1.16
CA LEU A 425 13.28 12.69 -0.25
C LEU A 425 12.53 11.40 -0.54
N LYS A 426 12.64 10.39 0.33
CA LYS A 426 11.92 9.11 0.16
C LYS A 426 10.40 9.27 0.27
N CYS A 427 9.93 10.18 1.14
CA CYS A 427 8.52 10.40 1.44
C CYS A 427 7.88 11.52 0.61
N ARG A 428 8.65 12.23 -0.25
CA ARG A 428 8.22 13.48 -0.90
C ARG A 428 6.93 13.37 -1.68
N MET A 429 6.76 12.27 -2.42
CA MET A 429 5.57 12.08 -3.28
C MET A 429 4.30 11.85 -2.45
N ASP A 430 4.38 11.08 -1.38
CA ASP A 430 3.24 10.86 -0.47
C ASP A 430 2.87 12.16 0.25
N SER A 431 3.88 12.94 0.67
CA SER A 431 3.69 14.26 1.29
C SER A 431 3.01 15.25 0.36
N ALA A 432 3.43 15.35 -0.89
CA ALA A 432 2.81 16.22 -1.89
C ALA A 432 1.36 15.80 -2.16
N MET A 433 1.11 14.51 -2.27
CA MET A 433 -0.22 13.97 -2.50
C MET A 433 -1.20 14.27 -1.36
N ILE A 434 -0.76 14.17 -0.09
CA ILE A 434 -1.64 14.45 1.05
C ILE A 434 -1.91 15.96 1.21
N VAL A 435 -0.94 16.82 0.89
CA VAL A 435 -1.14 18.29 0.86
C VAL A 435 -2.21 18.65 -0.17
N ALA A 436 -2.06 18.13 -1.39
CA ALA A 436 -3.05 18.35 -2.46
C ALA A 436 -4.43 17.81 -2.08
N ALA A 437 -4.50 16.62 -1.46
CA ALA A 437 -5.75 16.01 -1.02
C ALA A 437 -6.45 16.83 0.05
N LEU A 438 -5.70 17.31 1.04
CA LEU A 438 -6.24 18.17 2.09
C LEU A 438 -6.83 19.46 1.51
N TRP A 439 -6.12 20.08 0.55
CA TRP A 439 -6.60 21.29 -0.12
C TRP A 439 -7.88 21.02 -0.91
N GLN A 440 -7.93 19.95 -1.70
CA GLN A 440 -9.13 19.61 -2.49
C GLN A 440 -10.35 19.29 -1.61
N ALA A 441 -10.14 18.59 -0.50
CA ALA A 441 -11.21 18.33 0.47
C ALA A 441 -11.70 19.62 1.15
N TYR A 442 -10.77 20.56 1.44
CA TYR A 442 -11.10 21.86 2.01
C TYR A 442 -11.92 22.73 1.02
N VAL A 443 -11.48 22.86 -0.23
CA VAL A 443 -12.22 23.60 -1.27
C VAL A 443 -13.61 22.99 -1.48
N THR A 444 -13.71 21.67 -1.43
CA THR A 444 -15.02 20.98 -1.50
C THR A 444 -15.92 21.35 -0.32
N LEU A 445 -15.36 21.51 0.88
CA LEU A 445 -16.11 21.98 2.04
C LEU A 445 -16.61 23.42 1.82
N GLU A 446 -15.77 24.33 1.33
CA GLU A 446 -16.17 25.73 1.07
C GLU A 446 -17.37 25.79 0.10
N ASP A 447 -17.31 25.03 -1.02
CA ASP A 447 -18.43 24.97 -1.97
C ASP A 447 -19.73 24.42 -1.34
N ILE A 448 -19.63 23.42 -0.45
CA ILE A 448 -20.81 22.90 0.26
C ILE A 448 -21.37 23.93 1.22
N LEU A 449 -20.51 24.65 1.95
CA LEU A 449 -20.93 25.67 2.92
C LEU A 449 -21.58 26.91 2.26
N GLU A 450 -21.21 27.23 1.02
CA GLU A 450 -21.90 28.25 0.23
C GLU A 450 -23.35 27.85 -0.12
N LEU A 451 -23.59 26.54 -0.33
CA LEU A 451 -24.89 25.99 -0.71
C LEU A 451 -25.78 25.65 0.51
N GLU A 452 -25.16 25.15 1.56
CA GLU A 452 -25.84 24.67 2.78
C GLU A 452 -25.21 25.35 4.00
N ARG A 453 -25.99 26.03 4.83
CA ARG A 453 -25.48 26.56 6.11
C ARG A 453 -24.90 25.42 6.93
N GLY A 454 -23.65 25.54 7.32
CA GLY A 454 -22.94 24.52 8.09
C GLY A 454 -23.68 24.17 9.38
N ILE A 455 -23.79 22.88 9.68
CA ILE A 455 -24.31 22.38 10.94
C ILE A 455 -23.22 22.59 11.98
N LEU A 456 -23.54 23.37 13.03
CA LEU A 456 -22.67 23.56 14.18
C LEU A 456 -22.85 22.37 15.15
N LEU A 457 -21.75 21.94 15.77
CA LEU A 457 -21.81 20.90 16.80
C LEU A 457 -22.35 21.47 18.11
N PRO A 458 -23.23 20.75 18.83
CA PRO A 458 -23.67 21.13 20.16
C PRO A 458 -22.46 21.32 21.10
N ALA A 459 -22.46 22.38 21.88
CA ALA A 459 -21.37 22.81 22.77
C ALA A 459 -20.06 23.24 22.07
N MET A 460 -20.06 23.35 20.74
CA MET A 460 -18.95 23.87 19.93
C MET A 460 -19.46 24.92 18.92
N GLU A 461 -20.50 25.67 19.26
CA GLU A 461 -21.16 26.63 18.37
C GLU A 461 -20.24 27.82 18.00
N THR A 462 -19.16 28.02 18.75
CA THR A 462 -18.14 29.04 18.48
C THR A 462 -17.05 28.58 17.51
N MET A 463 -17.01 27.29 17.15
CA MET A 463 -16.02 26.75 16.23
C MET A 463 -16.56 26.76 14.80
N ASP A 464 -15.87 27.47 13.94
CA ASP A 464 -16.21 27.49 12.51
C ASP A 464 -16.11 26.08 11.89
N PRO A 465 -17.02 25.71 10.96
CA PRO A 465 -16.98 24.44 10.25
C PRO A 465 -15.63 24.18 9.57
N GLN A 466 -14.97 25.22 9.07
CA GLN A 466 -13.64 25.13 8.46
C GLN A 466 -12.55 24.78 9.50
N ALA A 467 -12.60 25.38 10.69
CA ALA A 467 -11.70 25.01 11.77
C ALA A 467 -11.92 23.56 12.22
N LEU A 468 -13.19 23.14 12.31
CA LEU A 468 -13.56 21.78 12.65
C LEU A 468 -13.05 20.74 11.62
N PHE A 469 -12.99 21.11 10.34
CA PHE A 469 -12.39 20.27 9.28
C PHE A 469 -10.94 19.92 9.57
N PHE A 470 -10.11 20.91 9.90
CA PHE A 470 -8.70 20.67 10.21
C PHE A 470 -8.50 19.87 11.50
N LEU A 471 -9.36 20.08 12.50
CA LEU A 471 -9.36 19.28 13.71
C LEU A 471 -9.69 17.81 13.42
N ALA A 472 -10.69 17.56 12.59
CA ALA A 472 -11.07 16.21 12.17
C ALA A 472 -9.91 15.51 11.41
N PHE A 473 -9.24 16.23 10.51
CA PHE A 473 -8.03 15.70 9.85
C PHE A 473 -6.94 15.34 10.86
N GLY A 474 -6.65 16.24 11.81
CA GLY A 474 -5.65 15.99 12.86
C GLY A 474 -5.97 14.72 13.68
N GLN A 475 -7.24 14.47 13.98
CA GLN A 475 -7.66 13.25 14.69
C GLN A 475 -7.33 11.97 13.94
N THR A 476 -7.38 11.98 12.61
CA THR A 476 -7.07 10.79 11.81
C THR A 476 -5.62 10.35 11.92
N LEU A 477 -4.72 11.29 12.26
CA LEU A 477 -3.29 11.06 12.42
C LEU A 477 -2.88 10.85 13.90
N CYS A 478 -3.84 10.82 14.83
CA CYS A 478 -3.56 10.57 16.24
C CYS A 478 -3.04 9.15 16.44
N SER A 479 -1.80 9.02 16.88
CA SER A 479 -1.15 7.74 17.08
C SER A 479 -0.09 7.80 18.18
N LEU A 480 0.20 6.63 18.75
CA LEU A 480 1.31 6.43 19.67
C LEU A 480 2.19 5.31 19.11
N SER A 481 3.44 5.62 18.85
CA SER A 481 4.42 4.65 18.36
C SER A 481 5.74 4.81 19.11
N THR A 482 6.52 3.74 19.16
CA THR A 482 7.92 3.81 19.62
C THR A 482 8.79 4.47 18.56
N ASP A 483 9.96 4.98 18.94
CA ASP A 483 10.91 5.55 17.98
C ASP A 483 11.35 4.49 16.96
N SER A 484 11.58 3.26 17.41
CA SER A 484 11.95 2.14 16.53
C SER A 484 10.84 1.79 15.53
N ALA A 485 9.57 1.76 15.96
CA ALA A 485 8.45 1.52 15.06
C ALA A 485 8.28 2.66 14.04
N SER A 486 8.47 3.91 14.47
CA SER A 486 8.46 5.08 13.59
C SER A 486 9.61 5.03 12.57
N ASP A 487 10.80 4.58 12.96
CA ASP A 487 11.93 4.39 12.07
C ASP A 487 11.67 3.32 11.00
N ILE A 488 11.07 2.20 11.39
CA ILE A 488 10.65 1.16 10.45
C ILE A 488 9.61 1.71 9.45
N GLN A 489 8.61 2.44 9.94
CA GLN A 489 7.59 3.03 9.08
C GLN A 489 8.21 3.97 8.04
N ARG A 490 9.15 4.79 8.43
CA ARG A 490 9.88 5.70 7.54
C ARG A 490 10.72 4.93 6.51
N THR A 491 11.50 3.96 6.98
CA THR A 491 12.49 3.25 6.15
C THR A 491 11.86 2.21 5.23
N ALA A 492 10.87 1.46 5.72
CA ALA A 492 10.24 0.37 4.95
C ALA A 492 9.06 0.84 4.10
N ASN A 493 8.28 1.82 4.57
CA ASN A 493 7.05 2.25 3.91
C ASN A 493 7.18 3.59 3.16
N ASN A 494 8.34 4.25 3.25
CA ASN A 494 8.58 5.57 2.64
C ASN A 494 7.48 6.59 2.99
N ARG A 495 7.05 6.59 4.26
CA ARG A 495 6.04 7.52 4.79
C ARG A 495 6.60 8.27 5.99
N LEU A 496 6.26 9.55 6.08
CA LEU A 496 6.53 10.32 7.30
C LEU A 496 5.74 9.75 8.47
N SER A 497 6.32 9.82 9.65
CA SER A 497 5.57 9.57 10.89
C SER A 497 4.46 10.63 11.04
N ASN A 498 3.39 10.27 11.76
CA ASN A 498 2.16 11.07 11.76
C ASN A 498 2.35 12.52 12.24
N ARG A 499 3.25 12.77 13.20
CA ARG A 499 3.51 14.14 13.68
C ARG A 499 4.19 15.02 12.63
N PRO A 500 5.33 14.67 12.01
CA PRO A 500 5.89 15.41 10.88
C PRO A 500 4.92 15.55 9.71
N LEU A 501 4.16 14.51 9.38
CA LEU A 501 3.16 14.56 8.32
C LEU A 501 2.08 15.60 8.61
N LEU A 502 1.52 15.60 9.82
CA LEU A 502 0.49 16.57 10.23
C LEU A 502 1.04 18.00 10.19
N MET A 503 2.17 18.23 10.85
CA MET A 503 2.77 19.58 10.94
C MET A 503 3.15 20.10 9.56
N GLY A 504 3.80 19.26 8.75
CA GLY A 504 4.18 19.62 7.39
C GLY A 504 2.97 19.90 6.50
N THR A 505 1.96 19.03 6.51
CA THR A 505 0.76 19.22 5.68
C THR A 505 -0.01 20.49 6.06
N LEU A 506 -0.24 20.72 7.36
CA LEU A 506 -0.97 21.91 7.82
C LEU A 506 -0.20 23.22 7.59
N SER A 507 1.14 23.19 7.61
CA SER A 507 1.96 24.37 7.29
C SER A 507 1.80 24.86 5.85
N GLN A 508 1.36 23.99 4.95
CA GLN A 508 1.15 24.31 3.54
C GLN A 508 -0.26 24.87 3.24
N VAL A 509 -1.15 24.92 4.22
CA VAL A 509 -2.53 25.38 4.03
C VAL A 509 -2.76 26.70 4.78
N TYR A 510 -2.70 27.83 4.05
CA TYR A 510 -2.85 29.17 4.64
C TYR A 510 -4.17 29.36 5.40
N LYS A 511 -5.24 28.70 4.99
CA LYS A 511 -6.54 28.72 5.68
C LYS A 511 -6.47 28.13 7.09
N PHE A 512 -5.68 27.07 7.30
CA PHE A 512 -5.42 26.54 8.64
C PHE A 512 -4.79 27.62 9.53
N GLN A 513 -3.77 28.30 9.02
CA GLN A 513 -3.06 29.33 9.76
C GLN A 513 -3.98 30.50 10.10
N HIS A 514 -4.88 30.88 9.18
CA HIS A 514 -5.88 31.92 9.40
C HIS A 514 -6.85 31.56 10.55
N PHE A 515 -7.45 30.36 10.54
CA PHE A 515 -8.43 29.94 11.55
C PHE A 515 -7.81 29.73 12.94
N TYR A 516 -6.56 29.27 12.99
CA TYR A 516 -5.87 29.00 14.26
C TYR A 516 -4.88 30.10 14.68
N HIS A 517 -4.89 31.25 13.98
CA HIS A 517 -4.04 32.39 14.25
C HIS A 517 -2.54 32.06 14.32
N CYS A 518 -2.09 31.12 13.47
CA CYS A 518 -0.69 30.79 13.35
C CYS A 518 0.03 31.80 12.46
N PRO A 519 1.34 32.06 12.68
CA PRO A 519 2.13 32.87 11.76
C PRO A 519 2.09 32.28 10.35
N TYR A 520 1.83 33.13 9.36
CA TYR A 520 1.82 32.75 7.94
C TYR A 520 2.99 33.39 7.21
N ASP A 521 3.68 32.59 6.45
CA ASP A 521 4.74 33.03 5.57
C ASP A 521 4.43 32.51 4.14
N GLU A 522 4.10 33.44 3.24
CA GLU A 522 3.78 33.11 1.83
C GLU A 522 4.93 32.41 1.10
N GLU A 523 6.19 32.71 1.49
CA GLU A 523 7.36 32.09 0.90
C GLU A 523 7.50 30.59 1.27
N GLN A 524 6.75 30.13 2.28
CA GLN A 524 6.76 28.74 2.71
C GLN A 524 5.75 27.83 2.00
N ASN A 525 4.90 28.36 1.13
CA ASN A 525 3.90 27.57 0.45
C ASN A 525 4.45 26.96 -0.85
N CYS A 526 4.43 25.63 -0.94
CA CYS A 526 4.80 24.86 -2.13
C CYS A 526 3.60 24.52 -3.03
N GLY A 527 2.39 24.92 -2.63
CA GLY A 527 1.18 24.50 -3.32
C GLY A 527 0.95 25.21 -4.64
N ARG A 528 1.27 24.57 -5.72
CA ARG A 528 0.76 24.84 -7.08
C ARG A 528 -0.21 23.74 -7.54
N LEU A 529 -0.36 22.72 -6.74
CA LEU A 529 -1.16 21.56 -7.07
C LEU A 529 -2.65 21.89 -6.98
N VAL A 530 -3.24 22.09 -8.16
CA VAL A 530 -4.68 22.00 -8.47
C VAL A 530 -5.54 22.98 -7.71
#